data_fe31a940a5cc997b51608afbd8ec169d
#
_entry.id   fe31a940a5cc997b51608afbd8ec169d
#
_cell.length_a   1.000
_cell.length_b   1.000
_cell.length_c   1.000
_cell.angle_alpha   90.00
_cell.angle_beta   90.00
_cell.angle_gamma   90.00
#
_symmetry.space_group_name_H-M   'P 1'
#
loop_
_entity.id
_entity.type
_entity.pdbx_description
1 polymer ?
#
loop_
_entity_poly.entity_id
_entity_poly.type
_entity_poly.pdbx_seq_one_letter_code
_entity_poly.pdbx_strand_id
1 'polypeptide(L)'
;PLKDRIRAHGIRNSHLLSIAPTGTISLAFADNASNGIEPAFSWTYQRKKRMPDGTTKAYDVEDHAWRLYRHLKGAETPLTPAFVTALEMSAADHAAMVAAVAPLVDTSISKTVNVPADYPYADFQD
;
A
#
# COMPACT_ATOMS: atom_id res chain seq x y z
N PRO A 1 28.47 7.71 -19.97
CA PRO A 1 27.28 7.75 -19.13
C PRO A 1 27.39 6.83 -17.92
N LEU A 2 26.47 6.93 -16.95
CA LEU A 2 26.55 6.20 -15.68
C LEU A 2 26.63 4.67 -15.87
N LYS A 3 25.82 4.12 -16.75
CA LYS A 3 25.80 2.67 -17.04
C LYS A 3 27.16 2.12 -17.51
N ASP A 4 27.89 2.89 -18.30
CA ASP A 4 29.20 2.44 -18.81
C ASP A 4 30.28 2.50 -17.70
N ARG A 5 30.20 3.48 -16.81
CA ARG A 5 31.03 3.55 -15.63
C ARG A 5 30.77 2.39 -14.67
N ILE A 6 29.50 2.02 -14.46
CA ILE A 6 29.13 0.86 -13.63
C ILE A 6 29.66 -0.43 -14.25
N ARG A 7 29.56 -0.61 -15.58
CA ARG A 7 30.12 -1.78 -16.25
C ARG A 7 31.64 -1.87 -16.13
N ALA A 8 32.34 -0.73 -16.21
CA ALA A 8 33.79 -0.69 -16.16
C ALA A 8 34.36 -0.84 -14.73
N HIS A 9 33.69 -0.31 -13.71
CA HIS A 9 34.22 -0.19 -12.35
C HIS A 9 33.39 -0.91 -11.28
N GLY A 10 32.26 -1.49 -11.67
CA GLY A 10 31.30 -2.07 -10.74
C GLY A 10 30.52 -1.01 -9.94
N ILE A 11 29.78 -1.48 -8.96
CA ILE A 11 29.02 -0.65 -8.03
C ILE A 11 29.20 -1.16 -6.60
N ARG A 12 29.31 -0.27 -5.64
CA ARG A 12 29.57 -0.63 -4.25
C ARG A 12 28.42 -1.39 -3.60
N ASN A 13 27.18 -0.96 -3.87
CA ASN A 13 25.98 -1.53 -3.26
C ASN A 13 25.25 -2.36 -4.31
N SER A 14 24.91 -3.60 -3.98
CA SER A 14 24.17 -4.52 -4.86
C SER A 14 22.66 -4.34 -4.73
N HIS A 15 22.17 -3.84 -3.61
CA HIS A 15 20.75 -3.62 -3.32
C HIS A 15 20.47 -2.13 -3.20
N LEU A 16 19.86 -1.55 -4.22
CA LEU A 16 19.63 -0.11 -4.37
C LEU A 16 18.15 0.27 -4.25
N LEU A 17 17.26 -0.63 -4.64
CA LEU A 17 15.82 -0.39 -4.66
C LEU A 17 15.09 -1.44 -3.80
N SER A 18 14.20 -0.95 -2.98
CA SER A 18 13.34 -1.80 -2.14
C SER A 18 11.96 -1.16 -1.98
N ILE A 19 10.98 -1.99 -1.68
CA ILE A 19 9.65 -1.54 -1.26
C ILE A 19 9.46 -1.92 0.20
N ALA A 20 9.48 -0.90 1.06
CA ALA A 20 9.24 -1.07 2.49
C ALA A 20 7.73 -0.98 2.79
N PRO A 21 7.25 -1.60 3.90
CA PRO A 21 5.85 -1.48 4.33
C PRO A 21 5.39 -0.05 4.64
N THR A 22 6.26 0.84 5.04
CA THR A 22 6.05 2.30 5.25
C THR A 22 4.86 2.70 6.16
N GLY A 23 4.40 1.81 7.05
CA GLY A 23 3.21 2.05 7.86
C GLY A 23 3.25 3.34 8.69
N THR A 24 4.31 3.55 9.45
CA THR A 24 4.47 4.77 10.26
C THR A 24 4.66 6.02 9.39
N ILE A 25 5.42 5.90 8.31
CA ILE A 25 5.71 7.02 7.41
C ILE A 25 4.44 7.48 6.69
N SER A 26 3.64 6.55 6.19
CA SER A 26 2.36 6.87 5.53
C SER A 26 1.42 7.65 6.44
N LEU A 27 1.30 7.21 7.70
CA LEU A 27 0.39 7.83 8.66
C LEU A 27 0.93 9.14 9.25
N ALA A 28 2.25 9.27 9.39
CA ALA A 28 2.85 10.44 10.04
C ALA A 28 3.12 11.60 9.08
N PHE A 29 3.42 11.30 7.81
CA PHE A 29 3.93 12.32 6.88
C PHE A 29 3.16 12.38 5.56
N ALA A 30 2.54 11.30 5.12
CA ALA A 30 1.86 11.24 3.83
C ALA A 30 0.34 11.32 3.94
N ASP A 31 -0.21 11.17 5.15
CA ASP A 31 -1.66 11.21 5.39
C ASP A 31 -2.42 10.27 4.44
N ASN A 32 -1.91 9.02 4.34
CA ASN A 32 -2.40 7.98 3.45
C ASN A 32 -3.00 6.82 4.24
N ALA A 33 -4.04 6.21 3.66
CA ALA A 33 -4.63 4.98 4.16
C ALA A 33 -3.92 3.72 3.65
N SER A 34 -3.09 3.82 2.61
CA SER A 34 -2.27 2.72 2.05
C SER A 34 -0.82 2.82 2.49
N ASN A 35 -0.12 1.68 2.51
CA ASN A 35 1.27 1.55 2.95
C ASN A 35 2.09 0.77 1.91
N GLY A 36 3.21 1.33 1.45
CA GLY A 36 4.08 0.66 0.49
C GLY A 36 3.33 0.28 -0.79
N ILE A 37 3.25 -1.03 -1.07
CA ILE A 37 2.54 -1.60 -2.22
C ILE A 37 1.11 -2.06 -1.87
N GLU A 38 0.70 -1.93 -0.61
CA GLU A 38 -0.60 -2.39 -0.15
C GLU A 38 -1.72 -1.43 -0.57
N PRO A 39 -2.85 -1.92 -1.11
CA PRO A 39 -4.04 -1.10 -1.29
C PRO A 39 -4.66 -0.72 0.07
N ALA A 40 -5.40 0.38 0.10
CA ALA A 40 -6.12 0.80 1.30
C ALA A 40 -7.23 -0.20 1.66
N PHE A 41 -7.42 -0.49 2.95
CA PHE A 41 -8.60 -1.22 3.43
C PHE A 41 -9.87 -0.41 3.34
N SER A 42 -9.74 0.88 3.59
CA SER A 42 -10.83 1.86 3.53
C SER A 42 -10.23 3.22 3.19
N TRP A 43 -10.98 4.03 2.48
CA TRP A 43 -10.57 5.41 2.15
C TRP A 43 -10.63 6.33 3.35
N THR A 44 -11.47 5.99 4.33
CA THR A 44 -11.60 6.72 5.60
C THR A 44 -11.75 5.73 6.74
N TYR A 45 -11.10 5.97 7.86
CA TYR A 45 -11.24 5.16 9.08
C TYR A 45 -10.82 5.93 10.32
N GLN A 46 -11.21 5.42 11.48
CA GLN A 46 -10.77 5.98 12.76
C GLN A 46 -9.62 5.18 13.36
N ARG A 47 -8.53 5.86 13.66
CA ARG A 47 -7.40 5.29 14.38
C ARG A 47 -7.50 5.65 15.85
N LYS A 48 -7.58 4.64 16.70
CA LYS A 48 -7.57 4.80 18.15
C LYS A 48 -6.13 4.73 18.68
N LYS A 49 -5.70 5.77 19.38
CA LYS A 49 -4.39 5.84 20.03
C LYS A 49 -4.56 5.90 21.54
N ARG A 50 -3.84 5.01 22.26
CA ARG A 50 -3.76 5.08 23.71
C ARG A 50 -2.83 6.23 24.10
N MET A 51 -3.31 7.11 24.95
CA MET A 51 -2.57 8.26 25.45
C MET A 51 -1.78 7.90 26.73
N PRO A 52 -0.75 8.68 27.09
CA PRO A 52 0.05 8.42 28.30
C PRO A 52 -0.77 8.40 29.60
N ASP A 53 -1.88 9.12 29.66
CA ASP A 53 -2.81 9.16 30.78
C ASP A 53 -3.75 7.94 30.87
N GLY A 54 -3.58 6.97 29.94
CA GLY A 54 -4.41 5.77 29.86
C GLY A 54 -5.71 5.94 29.07
N THR A 55 -6.07 7.15 28.68
CA THR A 55 -7.25 7.40 27.83
C THR A 55 -7.02 6.96 26.40
N THR A 56 -8.10 6.85 25.62
CA THR A 56 -8.01 6.55 24.19
C THR A 56 -8.54 7.73 23.39
N LYS A 57 -7.73 8.24 22.48
CA LYS A 57 -8.14 9.29 21.53
C LYS A 57 -8.32 8.69 20.14
N ALA A 58 -9.44 9.01 19.49
CA ALA A 58 -9.70 8.67 18.10
C ALA A 58 -9.22 9.81 17.18
N TYR A 59 -8.66 9.42 16.04
CA TYR A 59 -8.25 10.32 14.97
C TYR A 59 -8.87 9.81 13.67
N ASP A 60 -9.50 10.70 12.94
CA ASP A 60 -9.99 10.40 11.61
C ASP A 60 -8.79 10.40 10.63
N VAL A 61 -8.71 9.35 9.83
CA VAL A 61 -7.70 9.19 8.78
C VAL A 61 -8.43 9.11 7.46
N GLU A 62 -7.99 9.90 6.49
CA GLU A 62 -8.52 9.91 5.13
C GLU A 62 -7.37 9.68 4.17
N ASP A 63 -7.58 8.85 3.16
CA ASP A 63 -6.60 8.68 2.09
C ASP A 63 -6.44 9.97 1.30
N HIS A 64 -5.19 10.32 0.98
CA HIS A 64 -4.87 11.56 0.27
C HIS A 64 -5.54 11.63 -1.11
N ALA A 65 -5.52 10.55 -1.89
CA ALA A 65 -6.13 10.52 -3.21
C ALA A 65 -7.66 10.64 -3.12
N TRP A 66 -8.27 9.99 -2.14
CA TRP A 66 -9.70 10.11 -1.87
C TRP A 66 -10.10 11.55 -1.50
N ARG A 67 -9.36 12.16 -0.57
CA ARG A 67 -9.59 13.55 -0.14
C ARG A 67 -9.42 14.53 -1.30
N LEU A 68 -8.35 14.38 -2.09
CA LEU A 68 -8.10 15.21 -3.26
C LEU A 68 -9.19 15.05 -4.32
N TYR A 69 -9.64 13.83 -4.59
CA TYR A 69 -10.74 13.57 -5.51
C TYR A 69 -12.03 14.28 -5.06
N ARG A 70 -12.40 14.14 -3.77
CA ARG A 70 -13.56 14.83 -3.19
C ARG A 70 -13.45 16.35 -3.27
N HIS A 71 -12.28 16.87 -3.04
CA HIS A 71 -12.02 18.32 -3.16
C HIS A 71 -12.20 18.81 -4.60
N LEU A 72 -11.69 18.10 -5.59
CA LEU A 72 -11.70 18.50 -6.99
C LEU A 72 -13.03 18.25 -7.70
N LYS A 73 -13.75 17.20 -7.31
CA LYS A 73 -14.97 16.76 -8.01
C LYS A 73 -16.26 17.00 -7.23
N GLY A 74 -16.16 17.33 -5.94
CA GLY A 74 -17.27 17.49 -5.02
C GLY A 74 -17.48 16.27 -4.13
N ALA A 75 -17.97 16.53 -2.92
CA ALA A 75 -18.10 15.51 -1.87
C ALA A 75 -19.02 14.35 -2.26
N GLU A 76 -20.08 14.63 -3.00
CA GLU A 76 -21.10 13.65 -3.38
C GLU A 76 -20.82 12.96 -4.73
N THR A 77 -19.73 13.31 -5.41
CA THR A 77 -19.41 12.69 -6.71
C THR A 77 -19.09 11.20 -6.52
N PRO A 78 -19.70 10.27 -7.26
CA PRO A 78 -19.36 8.86 -7.19
C PRO A 78 -17.88 8.61 -7.47
N LEU A 79 -17.26 7.69 -6.72
CA LEU A 79 -15.89 7.28 -6.96
C LEU A 79 -15.78 6.55 -8.31
N THR A 80 -14.67 6.72 -8.99
CA THR A 80 -14.40 5.98 -10.23
C THR A 80 -13.99 4.54 -9.92
N PRO A 81 -14.05 3.62 -10.90
CA PRO A 81 -13.58 2.24 -10.74
C PRO A 81 -12.09 2.09 -10.38
N ALA A 82 -11.31 3.17 -10.47
CA ALA A 82 -9.91 3.18 -10.03
C ALA A 82 -9.75 3.20 -8.49
N PHE A 83 -10.81 3.55 -7.76
CA PHE A 83 -10.82 3.50 -6.30
C PHE A 83 -11.21 2.09 -5.84
N VAL A 84 -10.23 1.21 -5.73
CA VAL A 84 -10.41 -0.20 -5.31
C VAL A 84 -9.75 -0.41 -3.95
N THR A 85 -10.49 -0.97 -3.01
CA THR A 85 -9.97 -1.33 -1.68
C THR A 85 -9.34 -2.73 -1.67
N ALA A 86 -8.58 -3.03 -0.63
CA ALA A 86 -7.95 -4.35 -0.46
C ALA A 86 -8.97 -5.50 -0.41
N LEU A 87 -10.19 -5.25 0.03
CA LEU A 87 -11.24 -6.26 0.13
C LEU A 87 -12.00 -6.49 -1.19
N GLU A 88 -11.83 -5.60 -2.15
CA GLU A 88 -12.43 -5.71 -3.48
C GLU A 88 -11.49 -6.37 -4.50
N MET A 89 -10.22 -6.58 -4.12
CA MET A 89 -9.21 -7.19 -4.99
C MET A 89 -9.14 -8.70 -4.77
N SER A 90 -8.97 -9.43 -5.86
CA SER A 90 -8.70 -10.88 -5.81
C SER A 90 -7.27 -11.19 -5.38
N ALA A 91 -7.02 -12.43 -4.92
CA ALA A 91 -5.67 -12.91 -4.64
C ALA A 91 -4.77 -12.82 -5.88
N ALA A 92 -5.31 -13.09 -7.06
CA ALA A 92 -4.61 -12.97 -8.34
C ALA A 92 -4.18 -11.53 -8.65
N ASP A 93 -5.01 -10.52 -8.37
CA ASP A 93 -4.65 -9.11 -8.55
C ASP A 93 -3.49 -8.71 -7.64
N HIS A 94 -3.52 -9.16 -6.38
CA HIS A 94 -2.42 -8.95 -5.45
C HIS A 94 -1.12 -9.60 -5.94
N ALA A 95 -1.18 -10.83 -6.44
CA ALA A 95 -0.02 -11.53 -6.98
C ALA A 95 0.50 -10.87 -8.27
N ALA A 96 -0.38 -10.44 -9.16
CA ALA A 96 -0.03 -9.75 -10.40
C ALA A 96 0.72 -8.43 -10.12
N MET A 97 0.31 -7.66 -9.11
CA MET A 97 1.01 -6.45 -8.71
C MET A 97 2.44 -6.75 -8.24
N VAL A 98 2.63 -7.76 -7.41
CA VAL A 98 3.97 -8.19 -6.96
C VAL A 98 4.81 -8.65 -8.14
N ALA A 99 4.26 -9.49 -9.03
CA ALA A 99 4.95 -9.99 -10.20
C ALA A 99 5.41 -8.87 -11.15
N ALA A 100 4.59 -7.81 -11.29
CA ALA A 100 4.95 -6.66 -12.11
C ALA A 100 6.08 -5.82 -11.52
N VAL A 101 6.16 -5.70 -10.19
CA VAL A 101 7.11 -4.81 -9.51
C VAL A 101 8.40 -5.53 -9.09
N ALA A 102 8.34 -6.81 -8.75
CA ALA A 102 9.48 -7.58 -8.25
C ALA A 102 10.73 -7.52 -9.16
N PRO A 103 10.63 -7.56 -10.49
CA PRO A 103 11.80 -7.44 -11.37
C PRO A 103 12.47 -6.06 -11.34
N LEU A 104 11.84 -5.05 -10.75
CA LEU A 104 12.32 -3.67 -10.71
C LEU A 104 13.00 -3.29 -9.39
N VAL A 105 12.98 -4.19 -8.41
CA VAL A 105 13.59 -3.97 -7.08
C VAL A 105 14.58 -5.09 -6.75
N ASP A 106 15.52 -4.81 -5.85
CA ASP A 106 16.63 -5.71 -5.54
C ASP A 106 16.35 -6.62 -4.34
N THR A 107 15.25 -6.39 -3.62
CA THR A 107 14.89 -7.13 -2.41
C THR A 107 13.50 -7.74 -2.52
N SER A 108 13.22 -8.71 -1.67
CA SER A 108 11.88 -9.29 -1.54
C SER A 108 10.86 -8.23 -1.14
N ILE A 109 9.64 -8.39 -1.64
CA ILE A 109 8.50 -7.51 -1.35
C ILE A 109 7.59 -8.24 -0.37
N SER A 110 7.28 -7.61 0.76
CA SER A 110 6.22 -8.08 1.65
C SER A 110 4.87 -7.68 1.08
N LYS A 111 3.94 -8.64 1.03
CA LYS A 111 2.60 -8.40 0.49
C LYS A 111 1.55 -9.16 1.32
N THR A 112 0.50 -8.45 1.71
CA THR A 112 -0.68 -9.05 2.34
C THR A 112 -1.71 -9.38 1.27
N VAL A 113 -2.24 -10.60 1.34
CA VAL A 113 -3.38 -11.03 0.53
C VAL A 113 -4.57 -11.23 1.47
N ASN A 114 -5.68 -10.60 1.15
CA ASN A 114 -6.90 -10.70 1.93
C ASN A 114 -7.88 -11.61 1.19
N VAL A 115 -8.39 -12.59 1.90
CA VAL A 115 -9.42 -13.51 1.39
C VAL A 115 -10.61 -13.51 2.33
N PRO A 116 -11.84 -13.78 1.85
CA PRO A 116 -13.00 -13.97 2.70
C PRO A 116 -12.78 -15.06 3.76
N ALA A 117 -13.45 -14.94 4.91
CA ALA A 117 -13.31 -15.90 6.00
C ALA A 117 -13.82 -17.32 5.63
N ASP A 118 -14.72 -17.39 4.67
CA ASP A 118 -15.31 -18.60 4.11
C ASP A 118 -14.66 -19.05 2.80
N TYR A 119 -13.47 -18.53 2.48
CA TYR A 119 -12.74 -18.88 1.26
C TYR A 119 -12.43 -20.39 1.24
N PRO A 120 -12.81 -21.11 0.17
CA PRO A 120 -12.59 -22.57 0.11
C PRO A 120 -11.11 -22.92 0.17
N TYR A 121 -10.76 -23.92 0.99
CA TYR A 121 -9.36 -24.34 1.11
C TYR A 121 -8.76 -24.86 -0.21
N ALA A 122 -9.58 -25.51 -1.05
CA ALA A 122 -9.14 -25.96 -2.37
C ALA A 122 -8.69 -24.79 -3.27
N ASP A 123 -9.43 -23.67 -3.24
CA ASP A 123 -9.11 -22.48 -4.03
C ASP A 123 -7.93 -21.68 -3.45
N PHE A 124 -7.58 -21.97 -2.19
CA PHE A 124 -6.43 -21.34 -1.53
C PHE A 124 -5.11 -22.05 -1.88
N GLN A 125 -5.15 -23.30 -2.35
CA GLN A 125 -3.97 -24.09 -2.69
C GLN A 125 -3.40 -23.80 -4.08
N ASP A 126 -4.18 -23.23 -4.98
CA ASP A 126 -3.80 -22.87 -6.36
C ASP A 126 -3.14 -21.49 -6.42
#